data_0f92e260ee6691a60ce4c7a840c2649d
#
_entry.id   0f92e260ee6691a60ce4c7a840c2649d
#
_cell.length_a   1.000
_cell.length_b   1.000
_cell.length_c   1.000
_cell.angle_alpha   90.00
_cell.angle_beta   90.00
_cell.angle_gamma   90.00
#
_symmetry.space_group_name_H-M   'P 1'
#
loop_
_entity.id
_entity.type
_entity.pdbx_description
1 polymer ?
#
loop_
_entity_poly.entity_id
_entity_poly.type
_entity_poly.pdbx_seq_one_letter_code
_entity_poly.pdbx_strand_id
1 'polypeptide(L)'
;MKKLALLSAVAVSSAALLGGASAFAATDSNDATQSETPVTATFNLPDGGGTNPTPPGGGDGDNTDNKLPTEWGIAYQPTTFDFGTTKLKESGEQIIPATKNSSFNVGVKDKTRGTKDWTLKASLQWQGDAIEGAKITTTGDGTVNINKGGDVLEPVTDEVIGQSNVEITSGSEALIMTGSEGVRHNSVYDYDLGDVSLHIADAGKVEGKSYSGKVVWNLTATP
;
A
#
# COMPACT_ATOMS: atom_id res chain seq x y z
N MET A 1 -71.01 29.48 2.72
CA MET A 1 -70.70 28.09 2.31
C MET A 1 -69.19 27.93 2.39
N LYS A 2 -68.67 27.21 3.42
CA LYS A 2 -67.26 26.99 3.68
C LYS A 2 -66.84 25.77 2.90
N LYS A 3 -65.88 25.91 1.99
CA LYS A 3 -65.26 24.77 1.32
C LYS A 3 -64.11 24.26 2.19
N LEU A 4 -64.20 23.02 2.73
CA LEU A 4 -63.19 22.30 3.41
C LEU A 4 -62.23 21.72 2.34
N ALA A 5 -60.97 22.09 2.39
CA ALA A 5 -59.91 21.42 1.64
C ALA A 5 -59.41 20.21 2.45
N LEU A 6 -59.59 19.03 1.90
CA LEU A 6 -59.05 17.76 2.46
C LEU A 6 -57.56 17.68 2.14
N LEU A 7 -56.72 17.78 3.16
CA LEU A 7 -55.30 17.45 3.05
C LEU A 7 -55.19 15.92 3.20
N SER A 8 -54.90 15.20 2.13
CA SER A 8 -54.52 13.79 2.19
C SER A 8 -53.01 13.68 2.41
N ALA A 9 -52.62 13.42 3.64
CA ALA A 9 -51.23 13.04 3.96
C ALA A 9 -51.05 11.57 3.58
N VAL A 10 -50.29 11.30 2.53
CA VAL A 10 -49.78 9.94 2.21
C VAL A 10 -48.52 9.71 3.03
N ALA A 11 -48.67 8.93 4.11
CA ALA A 11 -47.51 8.42 4.84
C ALA A 11 -46.91 7.26 4.06
N VAL A 12 -45.76 7.46 3.42
CA VAL A 12 -44.93 6.38 2.88
C VAL A 12 -44.06 5.87 3.99
N SER A 13 -44.40 4.72 4.54
CA SER A 13 -43.51 3.96 5.46
C SER A 13 -42.42 3.29 4.64
N SER A 14 -41.25 3.87 4.61
CA SER A 14 -40.06 3.25 4.05
C SER A 14 -39.36 2.34 5.10
N ALA A 15 -39.32 1.05 4.82
CA ALA A 15 -38.46 0.13 5.54
C ALA A 15 -36.98 0.57 5.38
N ALA A 16 -36.31 0.81 6.50
CA ALA A 16 -34.90 1.14 6.52
C ALA A 16 -34.08 -0.07 6.10
N LEU A 17 -33.57 -0.08 4.87
CA LEU A 17 -32.42 -0.86 4.47
C LEU A 17 -31.18 0.02 4.76
N LEU A 18 -30.27 -0.51 5.57
CA LEU A 18 -28.99 0.07 5.95
C LEU A 18 -28.14 0.38 4.71
N GLY A 19 -28.06 1.64 4.36
CA GLY A 19 -27.28 2.21 3.27
C GLY A 19 -27.86 3.55 2.95
N GLY A 20 -27.21 4.65 3.39
CA GLY A 20 -27.73 6.02 3.38
C GLY A 20 -28.22 6.53 2.02
N ALA A 21 -29.43 6.15 1.65
CA ALA A 21 -30.16 6.81 0.60
C ALA A 21 -30.86 8.03 1.21
N SER A 22 -30.33 9.22 0.96
CA SER A 22 -31.04 10.47 1.22
C SER A 22 -32.32 10.44 0.37
N ALA A 23 -33.48 10.31 1.01
CA ALA A 23 -34.74 10.50 0.33
C ALA A 23 -34.88 12.01 0.00
N PHE A 24 -34.67 12.35 -1.26
CA PHE A 24 -35.02 13.68 -1.74
C PHE A 24 -36.55 13.77 -1.81
N ALA A 25 -37.12 14.55 -0.92
CA ALA A 25 -38.54 14.93 -1.05
C ALA A 25 -38.64 15.83 -2.27
N ALA A 26 -39.56 15.50 -3.19
CA ALA A 26 -39.89 16.40 -4.28
C ALA A 26 -40.49 17.68 -3.65
N THR A 27 -39.84 18.80 -3.84
CA THR A 27 -40.39 20.10 -3.52
C THR A 27 -41.45 20.42 -4.57
N ASP A 28 -42.68 20.60 -4.11
CA ASP A 28 -43.79 21.02 -4.94
C ASP A 28 -43.55 22.49 -5.33
N SER A 29 -42.78 22.72 -6.40
CA SER A 29 -42.61 24.07 -6.94
C SER A 29 -43.79 24.36 -7.89
N ASN A 30 -44.58 25.34 -7.56
CA ASN A 30 -45.62 25.86 -8.46
C ASN A 30 -45.04 26.64 -9.67
N ASP A 31 -43.75 26.52 -9.91
CA ASP A 31 -43.08 27.12 -11.07
C ASP A 31 -43.13 26.16 -12.25
N ALA A 32 -43.98 26.47 -13.23
CA ALA A 32 -44.14 25.68 -14.46
C ALA A 32 -42.84 25.64 -15.34
N THR A 33 -41.81 26.41 -15.00
CA THR A 33 -40.55 26.50 -15.71
C THR A 33 -39.45 25.60 -15.12
N GLN A 34 -39.69 25.02 -13.91
CA GLN A 34 -38.76 24.09 -13.24
C GLN A 34 -39.48 22.82 -12.80
N SER A 35 -38.85 21.68 -13.04
CA SER A 35 -39.33 20.38 -12.61
C SER A 35 -38.14 19.51 -12.24
N GLU A 36 -38.25 18.73 -11.16
CA GLU A 36 -37.20 17.88 -10.65
C GLU A 36 -37.53 16.39 -10.88
N THR A 37 -36.54 15.62 -11.31
CA THR A 37 -36.63 14.16 -11.39
C THR A 37 -35.60 13.55 -10.45
N PRO A 38 -36.01 12.89 -9.35
CA PRO A 38 -35.07 12.20 -8.46
C PRO A 38 -34.31 11.08 -9.21
N VAL A 39 -33.01 10.98 -8.94
CA VAL A 39 -32.17 9.92 -9.47
C VAL A 39 -31.50 9.19 -8.29
N THR A 40 -31.57 7.87 -8.31
CA THR A 40 -30.90 7.00 -7.32
C THR A 40 -30.02 5.99 -8.02
N ALA A 41 -28.84 5.72 -7.46
CA ALA A 41 -27.94 4.67 -7.90
C ALA A 41 -27.19 4.07 -6.71
N THR A 42 -26.93 2.75 -6.77
CA THR A 42 -26.10 2.05 -5.79
C THR A 42 -24.96 1.37 -6.55
N PHE A 43 -23.75 1.54 -6.05
CA PHE A 43 -22.55 0.94 -6.65
C PHE A 43 -21.85 0.06 -5.62
N ASN A 44 -21.43 -1.12 -6.07
CA ASN A 44 -20.59 -2.03 -5.28
C ASN A 44 -19.21 -2.12 -5.91
N LEU A 45 -18.18 -2.29 -5.06
CA LEU A 45 -16.84 -2.59 -5.55
C LEU A 45 -16.80 -4.04 -6.09
N PRO A 46 -15.88 -4.36 -7.03
CA PRO A 46 -15.56 -5.74 -7.38
C PRO A 46 -15.09 -6.53 -6.15
N ASP A 47 -15.40 -7.81 -6.09
CA ASP A 47 -14.96 -8.69 -5.01
C ASP A 47 -13.44 -8.62 -4.83
N GLY A 48 -13.00 -8.38 -3.58
CA GLY A 48 -11.60 -8.22 -3.24
C GLY A 48 -10.86 -7.10 -4.00
N GLY A 49 -11.58 -6.10 -4.54
CA GLY A 49 -11.00 -5.02 -5.35
C GLY A 49 -10.51 -5.47 -6.72
N GLY A 50 -10.89 -6.66 -7.20
CA GLY A 50 -10.48 -7.22 -8.49
C GLY A 50 -9.12 -7.90 -8.47
N THR A 51 -8.55 -8.17 -9.65
CA THR A 51 -7.31 -8.95 -9.82
C THR A 51 -6.10 -8.27 -9.18
N ASN A 52 -5.25 -9.06 -8.49
CA ASN A 52 -3.92 -8.63 -8.09
C ASN A 52 -2.97 -8.80 -9.29
N PRO A 53 -2.24 -7.77 -9.68
CA PRO A 53 -1.12 -7.94 -10.58
C PRO A 53 -0.01 -8.78 -9.94
N THR A 54 0.70 -9.56 -10.74
CA THR A 54 1.92 -10.24 -10.30
C THR A 54 3.01 -9.20 -9.99
N PRO A 55 3.95 -9.50 -9.06
CA PRO A 55 5.08 -8.62 -8.84
C PRO A 55 5.95 -8.51 -10.10
N PRO A 56 6.68 -7.39 -10.30
CA PRO A 56 7.70 -7.28 -11.35
C PRO A 56 8.73 -8.42 -11.27
N GLY A 57 9.35 -8.75 -12.41
CA GLY A 57 10.25 -9.90 -12.51
C GLY A 57 9.57 -11.25 -12.70
N GLY A 58 8.23 -11.27 -12.77
CA GLY A 58 7.43 -12.37 -13.34
C GLY A 58 7.60 -13.76 -12.74
N GLY A 59 8.07 -13.90 -11.50
CA GLY A 59 8.25 -15.20 -10.85
C GLY A 59 9.68 -15.73 -10.85
N ASP A 60 10.68 -14.85 -11.01
CA ASP A 60 12.11 -15.14 -10.86
C ASP A 60 12.52 -15.49 -9.40
N GLY A 61 11.59 -15.34 -8.44
CA GLY A 61 11.77 -15.68 -7.04
C GLY A 61 12.21 -14.52 -6.14
N ASP A 62 12.53 -13.35 -6.72
CA ASP A 62 12.96 -12.19 -5.92
C ASP A 62 11.81 -11.64 -5.05
N ASN A 63 10.57 -11.74 -5.53
CA ASN A 63 9.39 -11.20 -4.85
C ASN A 63 8.32 -12.27 -4.61
N THR A 64 7.67 -12.21 -3.45
CA THR A 64 6.54 -13.08 -3.07
C THR A 64 5.21 -12.37 -3.29
N ASP A 65 4.33 -12.96 -4.09
CA ASP A 65 2.95 -12.53 -4.27
C ASP A 65 2.08 -13.03 -3.11
N ASN A 66 1.49 -12.11 -2.36
CA ASN A 66 0.62 -12.43 -1.20
C ASN A 66 -0.78 -12.86 -1.60
N LYS A 67 -1.18 -12.75 -2.87
CA LYS A 67 -2.49 -13.15 -3.39
C LYS A 67 -3.66 -12.65 -2.54
N LEU A 68 -3.66 -11.36 -2.22
CA LEU A 68 -4.63 -10.76 -1.32
C LEU A 68 -6.08 -10.95 -1.78
N PRO A 69 -6.96 -11.53 -0.94
CA PRO A 69 -8.38 -11.68 -1.24
C PRO A 69 -9.18 -10.39 -1.02
N THR A 70 -8.56 -9.35 -0.47
CA THR A 70 -9.19 -8.07 -0.10
C THR A 70 -8.73 -6.95 -1.02
N GLU A 71 -9.43 -5.82 -0.99
CA GLU A 71 -9.09 -4.59 -1.72
C GLU A 71 -7.91 -3.81 -1.13
N TRP A 72 -7.43 -4.19 0.06
CA TRP A 72 -6.40 -3.48 0.82
C TRP A 72 -5.36 -4.44 1.40
N GLY A 73 -4.08 -4.08 1.29
CA GLY A 73 -2.98 -4.81 1.92
C GLY A 73 -1.66 -4.75 1.16
N ILE A 74 -0.63 -5.41 1.69
CA ILE A 74 0.65 -5.59 1.00
C ILE A 74 0.48 -6.67 -0.06
N ALA A 75 0.50 -6.28 -1.33
CA ALA A 75 0.27 -7.18 -2.46
C ALA A 75 1.43 -8.15 -2.67
N TYR A 76 2.65 -7.65 -2.53
CA TYR A 76 3.88 -8.42 -2.61
C TYR A 76 5.02 -7.70 -1.89
N GLN A 77 6.07 -8.45 -1.56
CA GLN A 77 7.31 -7.95 -0.97
C GLN A 77 8.49 -8.84 -1.41
N PRO A 78 9.74 -8.42 -1.20
CA PRO A 78 10.88 -9.27 -1.42
C PRO A 78 10.77 -10.60 -0.68
N THR A 79 11.10 -11.70 -1.37
CA THR A 79 11.06 -13.06 -0.80
C THR A 79 12.14 -13.22 0.27
N THR A 80 13.35 -12.77 -0.06
CA THR A 80 14.51 -12.78 0.86
C THR A 80 15.54 -11.77 0.41
N PHE A 81 16.31 -11.24 1.35
CA PHE A 81 17.57 -10.56 1.06
C PHE A 81 18.71 -11.51 1.42
N ASP A 82 19.25 -12.22 0.42
CA ASP A 82 20.37 -13.14 0.59
C ASP A 82 21.68 -12.41 0.38
N PHE A 83 22.45 -12.24 1.46
CA PHE A 83 23.77 -11.62 1.45
C PHE A 83 24.91 -12.64 1.28
N GLY A 84 24.57 -13.92 1.10
CA GLY A 84 25.52 -15.01 0.84
C GLY A 84 26.51 -15.26 1.97
N THR A 85 27.68 -15.80 1.58
CA THR A 85 28.80 -16.00 2.48
C THR A 85 29.94 -15.06 2.11
N THR A 86 30.30 -14.17 3.03
CA THR A 86 31.31 -13.13 2.79
C THR A 86 32.38 -13.19 3.84
N LYS A 87 33.63 -13.02 3.41
CA LYS A 87 34.79 -12.88 4.32
C LYS A 87 34.73 -11.49 4.97
N LEU A 88 34.76 -11.45 6.30
CA LEU A 88 34.80 -10.19 7.04
C LEU A 88 36.16 -9.48 6.81
N LYS A 89 36.09 -8.16 6.70
CA LYS A 89 37.28 -7.30 6.78
C LYS A 89 37.88 -7.37 8.20
N GLU A 90 39.14 -7.05 8.32
CA GLU A 90 39.80 -7.00 9.64
C GLU A 90 39.22 -5.87 10.54
N SER A 91 38.76 -4.77 9.93
CA SER A 91 38.18 -3.64 10.64
C SER A 91 37.41 -2.72 9.68
N GLY A 92 36.62 -1.83 10.26
CA GLY A 92 35.91 -0.76 9.55
C GLY A 92 34.67 -1.22 8.80
N GLU A 93 34.14 -0.32 8.02
CA GLU A 93 32.89 -0.50 7.29
C GLU A 93 32.95 -1.61 6.25
N GLN A 94 31.88 -2.39 6.18
CA GLN A 94 31.69 -3.39 5.14
C GLN A 94 30.27 -3.35 4.61
N ILE A 95 30.14 -3.29 3.28
CA ILE A 95 28.86 -3.30 2.57
C ILE A 95 28.78 -4.58 1.77
N ILE A 96 27.70 -5.34 1.92
CA ILE A 96 27.48 -6.62 1.29
C ILE A 96 26.18 -6.55 0.49
N PRO A 97 26.22 -6.58 -0.85
CA PRO A 97 25.02 -6.53 -1.67
C PRO A 97 24.21 -7.82 -1.53
N ALA A 98 22.87 -7.68 -1.56
CA ALA A 98 21.97 -8.81 -1.69
C ALA A 98 22.01 -9.37 -3.13
N THR A 99 21.91 -10.68 -3.25
CA THR A 99 21.75 -11.35 -4.55
C THR A 99 20.32 -11.19 -5.03
N LYS A 100 20.14 -10.77 -6.28
CA LYS A 100 18.82 -10.70 -6.95
C LYS A 100 18.94 -11.19 -8.38
N ASN A 101 17.84 -11.67 -8.95
CA ASN A 101 17.74 -12.06 -10.37
C ASN A 101 17.32 -10.87 -11.24
N SER A 102 16.40 -10.05 -10.76
CA SER A 102 15.83 -8.91 -11.47
C SER A 102 15.73 -7.70 -10.54
N SER A 103 14.68 -7.62 -9.72
CA SER A 103 14.43 -6.47 -8.84
C SER A 103 13.77 -6.87 -7.53
N PHE A 104 14.07 -6.13 -6.48
CA PHE A 104 13.33 -6.21 -5.22
C PHE A 104 12.25 -5.16 -5.17
N ASN A 105 10.99 -5.60 -5.18
CA ASN A 105 9.83 -4.71 -5.18
C ASN A 105 8.95 -4.94 -3.95
N VAL A 106 8.33 -3.88 -3.47
CA VAL A 106 7.23 -3.97 -2.52
C VAL A 106 6.01 -3.29 -3.12
N GLY A 107 4.85 -3.95 -3.05
CA GLY A 107 3.61 -3.45 -3.61
C GLY A 107 2.51 -3.31 -2.56
N VAL A 108 1.81 -2.18 -2.59
CA VAL A 108 0.61 -1.94 -1.79
C VAL A 108 -0.60 -1.95 -2.70
N LYS A 109 -1.56 -2.82 -2.42
CA LYS A 109 -2.88 -2.80 -3.04
C LYS A 109 -3.77 -1.85 -2.26
N ASP A 110 -4.24 -0.80 -2.90
CA ASP A 110 -5.34 0.02 -2.43
C ASP A 110 -6.34 0.22 -3.58
N LYS A 111 -7.38 -0.60 -3.58
CA LYS A 111 -8.50 -0.55 -4.51
C LYS A 111 -9.82 -0.25 -3.79
N THR A 112 -9.71 0.34 -2.60
CA THR A 112 -10.86 0.75 -1.78
C THR A 112 -11.65 1.89 -2.42
N ARG A 113 -11.02 2.63 -3.35
CA ARG A 113 -11.53 3.88 -3.93
C ARG A 113 -11.78 4.96 -2.87
N GLY A 114 -11.14 4.77 -1.71
CA GLY A 114 -11.11 5.76 -0.64
C GLY A 114 -10.12 6.89 -0.92
N THR A 115 -10.10 7.87 -0.02
CA THR A 115 -9.20 9.03 -0.07
C THR A 115 -8.41 9.19 1.23
N LYS A 116 -8.40 8.16 2.09
CA LYS A 116 -7.62 8.15 3.32
C LYS A 116 -6.15 7.92 2.99
N ASP A 117 -5.29 8.57 3.73
CA ASP A 117 -3.86 8.34 3.69
C ASP A 117 -3.48 6.99 4.35
N TRP A 118 -2.30 6.52 3.99
CA TRP A 118 -1.71 5.34 4.58
C TRP A 118 -0.17 5.43 4.51
N THR A 119 0.49 4.65 5.32
CA THR A 119 1.95 4.52 5.30
C THR A 119 2.37 3.07 5.25
N LEU A 120 3.37 2.76 4.41
CA LEU A 120 4.13 1.53 4.46
C LEU A 120 5.49 1.81 5.09
N LYS A 121 5.81 1.08 6.13
CA LYS A 121 7.08 1.16 6.85
C LYS A 121 7.76 -0.18 6.89
N ALA A 122 9.08 -0.18 7.14
CA ALA A 122 9.88 -1.38 7.29
C ALA A 122 10.81 -1.30 8.50
N SER A 123 11.06 -2.43 9.17
CA SER A 123 12.06 -2.56 10.23
C SER A 123 12.79 -3.87 10.15
N LEU A 124 14.08 -3.89 10.56
CA LEU A 124 14.89 -5.10 10.64
C LEU A 124 14.68 -5.77 12.01
N GLN A 125 14.44 -7.06 12.00
CA GLN A 125 14.37 -7.88 13.22
C GLN A 125 15.33 -9.06 13.09
N TRP A 126 16.33 -9.10 13.95
CA TRP A 126 17.25 -10.24 14.04
C TRP A 126 16.59 -11.43 14.73
N GLN A 127 16.96 -12.63 14.32
CA GLN A 127 16.59 -13.89 14.97
C GLN A 127 17.81 -14.42 15.72
N GLY A 128 17.79 -14.34 17.04
CA GLY A 128 18.96 -14.67 17.88
C GLY A 128 19.93 -13.48 17.99
N ASP A 129 21.21 -13.73 17.71
CA ASP A 129 22.23 -12.69 17.79
C ASP A 129 22.10 -11.65 16.70
N ALA A 130 22.29 -10.40 17.08
CA ALA A 130 22.25 -9.26 16.15
C ALA A 130 23.69 -8.82 15.77
N ILE A 131 23.83 -8.27 14.57
CA ILE A 131 25.02 -7.50 14.21
C ILE A 131 24.76 -6.07 14.69
N GLU A 132 25.50 -5.63 15.69
CA GLU A 132 25.34 -4.31 16.31
C GLU A 132 25.57 -3.19 15.28
N GLY A 133 24.66 -2.23 15.22
CA GLY A 133 24.74 -1.09 14.29
C GLY A 133 24.56 -1.45 12.81
N ALA A 134 24.24 -2.70 12.49
CA ALA A 134 23.98 -3.06 11.10
C ALA A 134 22.61 -2.56 10.63
N LYS A 135 22.55 -2.22 9.36
CA LYS A 135 21.33 -1.77 8.66
C LYS A 135 21.26 -2.36 7.28
N ILE A 136 20.06 -2.43 6.74
CA ILE A 136 19.82 -2.68 5.32
C ILE A 136 19.66 -1.33 4.64
N THR A 137 20.41 -1.11 3.55
CA THR A 137 20.31 0.10 2.73
C THR A 137 19.74 -0.24 1.37
N THR A 138 18.96 0.67 0.80
CA THR A 138 18.35 0.55 -0.52
C THR A 138 18.77 1.74 -1.38
N THR A 139 18.76 1.58 -2.70
CA THR A 139 19.07 2.66 -3.65
C THR A 139 17.85 3.09 -4.48
N GLY A 140 16.64 2.67 -4.08
CA GLY A 140 15.41 3.12 -4.73
C GLY A 140 15.34 4.64 -4.79
N ASP A 141 14.88 5.18 -5.90
CA ASP A 141 14.88 6.63 -6.18
C ASP A 141 13.64 7.37 -5.66
N GLY A 142 12.69 6.66 -5.07
CA GLY A 142 11.42 7.20 -4.58
C GLY A 142 10.29 7.15 -5.62
N THR A 143 10.57 6.68 -6.83
CA THR A 143 9.54 6.53 -7.86
C THR A 143 8.57 5.41 -7.48
N VAL A 144 7.28 5.72 -7.47
CA VAL A 144 6.21 4.75 -7.31
C VAL A 144 5.48 4.60 -8.63
N ASN A 145 5.12 3.37 -8.99
CA ASN A 145 4.40 3.05 -10.22
C ASN A 145 3.06 2.36 -9.91
N ILE A 146 2.10 2.46 -10.81
CA ILE A 146 0.95 1.57 -10.86
C ILE A 146 1.38 0.29 -11.56
N ASN A 147 1.22 -0.86 -10.89
CA ASN A 147 1.43 -2.16 -11.48
C ASN A 147 0.16 -2.60 -12.24
N LYS A 148 0.25 -2.66 -13.56
CA LYS A 148 -0.83 -3.07 -14.47
C LYS A 148 -0.80 -4.59 -14.77
N GLY A 149 0.26 -5.27 -14.35
CA GLY A 149 0.47 -6.71 -14.54
C GLY A 149 1.94 -7.03 -14.81
N GLY A 150 2.65 -7.62 -13.83
CA GLY A 150 4.07 -7.92 -13.94
C GLY A 150 4.91 -6.69 -14.26
N ASP A 151 5.60 -6.70 -15.40
CA ASP A 151 6.51 -5.62 -15.79
C ASP A 151 5.82 -4.41 -16.46
N VAL A 152 4.49 -4.41 -16.56
CA VAL A 152 3.74 -3.27 -17.10
C VAL A 152 3.49 -2.26 -15.98
N LEU A 153 4.41 -1.29 -15.88
CA LEU A 153 4.42 -0.25 -14.86
C LEU A 153 4.11 1.12 -15.46
N GLU A 154 3.32 1.93 -14.75
CA GLU A 154 3.04 3.33 -15.10
C GLU A 154 3.37 4.24 -13.91
N PRO A 155 4.16 5.31 -14.09
CA PRO A 155 4.48 6.24 -13.00
C PRO A 155 3.23 6.86 -12.37
N VAL A 156 3.28 6.99 -11.05
CA VAL A 156 2.29 7.73 -10.24
C VAL A 156 2.89 9.08 -9.89
N THR A 157 2.11 10.16 -10.01
CA THR A 157 2.61 11.50 -9.69
C THR A 157 2.19 11.99 -8.32
N ASP A 158 0.90 11.89 -7.97
CA ASP A 158 0.36 12.55 -6.77
C ASP A 158 -0.33 11.59 -5.79
N GLU A 159 -0.62 10.35 -6.21
CA GLU A 159 -1.39 9.40 -5.40
C GLU A 159 -0.56 8.78 -4.28
N VAL A 160 0.70 8.45 -4.57
CA VAL A 160 1.61 7.77 -3.64
C VAL A 160 3.02 8.34 -3.80
N ILE A 161 3.66 8.58 -2.67
CA ILE A 161 5.02 9.13 -2.59
C ILE A 161 5.94 8.08 -1.98
N GLY A 162 7.01 7.70 -2.68
CA GLY A 162 8.07 6.83 -2.19
C GLY A 162 9.22 7.61 -1.56
N GLN A 163 9.99 6.92 -0.70
CA GLN A 163 11.21 7.48 -0.09
C GLN A 163 12.44 6.97 -0.81
N SER A 164 13.37 7.86 -1.18
CA SER A 164 14.63 7.45 -1.80
C SER A 164 15.68 7.02 -0.76
N ASN A 165 16.54 6.07 -1.14
CA ASN A 165 17.70 5.66 -0.34
C ASN A 165 17.35 5.30 1.11
N VAL A 166 16.40 4.39 1.30
CA VAL A 166 15.90 4.04 2.64
C VAL A 166 16.92 3.23 3.42
N GLU A 167 17.06 3.53 4.71
CA GLU A 167 17.82 2.77 5.68
C GLU A 167 16.88 2.03 6.63
N ILE A 168 16.90 0.70 6.59
CA ILE A 168 16.06 -0.16 7.45
C ILE A 168 16.92 -0.67 8.59
N THR A 169 16.59 -0.25 9.81
CA THR A 169 17.36 -0.54 11.01
C THR A 169 16.60 -1.43 12.00
N SER A 170 17.30 -1.99 12.97
CA SER A 170 16.70 -2.64 14.11
C SER A 170 16.23 -1.60 15.13
N GLY A 171 15.01 -1.74 15.64
CA GLY A 171 14.46 -0.88 16.70
C GLY A 171 13.74 0.39 16.25
N SER A 172 13.73 0.71 14.95
CA SER A 172 12.92 1.79 14.39
C SER A 172 12.31 1.40 13.04
N GLU A 173 11.15 1.97 12.74
CA GLU A 173 10.50 1.80 11.44
C GLU A 173 10.96 2.89 10.48
N ALA A 174 11.44 2.49 9.30
CA ALA A 174 11.73 3.37 8.19
C ALA A 174 10.51 3.52 7.29
N LEU A 175 10.16 4.74 6.91
CA LEU A 175 9.11 5.00 5.94
C LEU A 175 9.56 4.54 4.54
N ILE A 176 8.69 3.85 3.81
CA ILE A 176 8.92 3.38 2.44
C ILE A 176 8.04 4.15 1.46
N MET A 177 6.72 4.13 1.68
CA MET A 177 5.72 4.81 0.85
C MET A 177 4.64 5.44 1.70
N THR A 178 4.03 6.49 1.16
CA THR A 178 2.85 7.14 1.74
C THR A 178 1.80 7.34 0.65
N GLY A 179 0.59 6.82 0.87
CA GLY A 179 -0.59 7.20 0.09
C GLY A 179 -1.08 8.58 0.51
N SER A 180 -1.34 9.45 -0.45
CA SER A 180 -1.68 10.85 -0.20
C SER A 180 -3.12 11.01 0.29
N GLU A 181 -3.34 11.83 1.34
CA GLU A 181 -4.67 12.18 1.81
C GLU A 181 -5.46 12.98 0.76
N GLY A 182 -6.76 12.74 0.68
CA GLY A 182 -7.64 13.45 -0.23
C GLY A 182 -7.58 12.97 -1.68
N VAL A 183 -6.64 12.11 -2.03
CA VAL A 183 -6.50 11.52 -3.36
C VAL A 183 -7.14 10.13 -3.39
N ARG A 184 -7.87 9.83 -4.47
CA ARG A 184 -8.56 8.54 -4.60
C ARG A 184 -7.59 7.44 -5.02
N HIS A 185 -7.47 6.40 -4.20
CA HIS A 185 -6.63 5.24 -4.48
C HIS A 185 -7.47 4.13 -5.14
N ASN A 186 -6.98 3.57 -6.25
CA ASN A 186 -7.65 2.44 -6.95
C ASN A 186 -6.65 1.60 -7.76
N SER A 187 -5.52 1.26 -7.17
CA SER A 187 -4.45 0.56 -7.89
C SER A 187 -3.65 -0.40 -7.01
N VAL A 188 -2.68 -1.08 -7.60
CA VAL A 188 -1.55 -1.67 -6.89
C VAL A 188 -0.34 -0.78 -7.16
N TYR A 189 0.21 -0.22 -6.10
CA TYR A 189 1.32 0.72 -6.12
C TYR A 189 2.61 -0.05 -5.90
N ASP A 190 3.51 0.01 -6.87
CA ASP A 190 4.79 -0.68 -6.89
C ASP A 190 5.93 0.27 -6.54
N TYR A 191 6.84 -0.19 -5.71
CA TYR A 191 8.07 0.52 -5.38
C TYR A 191 9.27 -0.41 -5.55
N ASP A 192 10.21 -0.03 -6.44
CA ASP A 192 11.50 -0.71 -6.60
C ASP A 192 12.47 -0.23 -5.54
N LEU A 193 12.97 -1.15 -4.72
CA LEU A 193 13.96 -0.86 -3.69
C LEU A 193 15.37 -0.56 -4.27
N GLY A 194 15.57 -0.81 -5.56
CA GLY A 194 16.88 -0.70 -6.21
C GLY A 194 17.86 -1.77 -5.76
N ASP A 195 19.12 -1.41 -5.56
CA ASP A 195 20.11 -2.29 -4.96
C ASP A 195 19.94 -2.31 -3.45
N VAL A 196 19.91 -3.51 -2.88
CA VAL A 196 19.78 -3.73 -1.45
C VAL A 196 21.09 -4.26 -0.91
N SER A 197 21.59 -3.69 0.19
CA SER A 197 22.85 -4.09 0.80
C SER A 197 22.74 -4.16 2.33
N LEU A 198 23.44 -5.13 2.91
CA LEU A 198 23.71 -5.15 4.35
C LEU A 198 24.92 -4.27 4.62
N HIS A 199 24.72 -3.24 5.40
CA HIS A 199 25.75 -2.32 5.84
C HIS A 199 26.17 -2.65 7.27
N ILE A 200 27.45 -2.97 7.46
CA ILE A 200 28.09 -3.27 8.73
C ILE A 200 29.03 -2.11 9.07
N ALA A 201 28.79 -1.44 10.20
CA ALA A 201 29.56 -0.26 10.58
C ALA A 201 31.03 -0.57 10.91
N ASP A 202 31.30 -1.72 11.54
CA ASP A 202 32.66 -2.17 11.85
C ASP A 202 32.73 -3.71 11.80
N ALA A 203 33.29 -4.23 10.70
CA ALA A 203 33.43 -5.67 10.49
C ALA A 203 34.34 -6.33 11.52
N GLY A 204 35.32 -5.59 12.10
CA GLY A 204 36.22 -6.10 13.12
C GLY A 204 35.54 -6.44 14.45
N LYS A 205 34.31 -6.01 14.65
CA LYS A 205 33.48 -6.32 15.82
C LYS A 205 32.46 -7.43 15.59
N VAL A 206 32.39 -7.97 14.36
CA VAL A 206 31.44 -9.01 13.99
C VAL A 206 32.07 -10.37 14.15
N GLU A 207 31.39 -11.24 14.86
CA GLU A 207 31.82 -12.63 15.02
C GLU A 207 31.61 -13.43 13.72
N GLY A 208 32.56 -14.27 13.36
CA GLY A 208 32.51 -15.12 12.16
C GLY A 208 31.56 -16.30 12.35
N LYS A 209 30.26 -16.07 12.14
CA LYS A 209 29.21 -17.07 12.21
C LYS A 209 28.03 -16.71 11.28
N SER A 210 27.00 -17.54 11.23
CA SER A 210 25.76 -17.23 10.51
C SER A 210 24.86 -16.31 11.34
N TYR A 211 24.28 -15.32 10.67
CA TYR A 211 23.24 -14.44 11.22
C TYR A 211 21.98 -14.57 10.38
N SER A 212 20.84 -14.49 11.03
CA SER A 212 19.54 -14.48 10.34
C SER A 212 18.61 -13.42 10.93
N GLY A 213 17.69 -12.95 10.11
CA GLY A 213 16.71 -11.94 10.49
C GLY A 213 15.59 -11.88 9.49
N LYS A 214 14.73 -10.90 9.65
CA LYS A 214 13.65 -10.59 8.71
C LYS A 214 13.44 -9.08 8.64
N VAL A 215 13.01 -8.60 7.49
CA VAL A 215 12.39 -7.28 7.38
C VAL A 215 10.90 -7.43 7.63
N VAL A 216 10.38 -6.66 8.57
CA VAL A 216 8.94 -6.58 8.86
C VAL A 216 8.37 -5.38 8.15
N TRP A 217 7.43 -5.63 7.25
CA TRP A 217 6.68 -4.61 6.53
C TRP A 217 5.40 -4.31 7.30
N ASN A 218 5.15 -3.04 7.60
CA ASN A 218 3.99 -2.58 8.36
C ASN A 218 3.21 -1.54 7.55
N LEU A 219 2.00 -1.93 7.13
CA LEU A 219 1.09 -1.06 6.40
C LEU A 219 -0.01 -0.58 7.34
N THR A 220 -0.14 0.73 7.49
CA THR A 220 -1.11 1.36 8.39
C THR A 220 -1.90 2.41 7.61
N ALA A 221 -3.22 2.35 7.69
CA ALA A 221 -4.09 3.44 7.26
C ALA A 221 -4.37 4.38 8.44
N THR A 222 -4.50 5.67 8.18
CA THR A 222 -4.99 6.60 9.19
C THR A 222 -6.48 6.34 9.45
N PRO A 223 -6.93 6.30 10.71
CA PRO A 223 -8.29 5.96 11.10
C PRO A 223 -9.36 6.90 10.52
#